data_79531a0b11161bd3bd983c8cc86da69d
#
_entry.id   79531a0b11161bd3bd983c8cc86da69d
#
_cell.length_a   1.000
_cell.length_b   1.000
_cell.length_c   1.000
_cell.angle_alpha   90.00
_cell.angle_beta   90.00
_cell.angle_gamma   90.00
#
_symmetry.space_group_name_H-M   'P 1'
#
loop_
_entity.id
_entity.type
_entity.pdbx_description
1 polymer ?
#
loop_
_entity_poly.entity_id
_entity_poly.type
_entity_poly.pdbx_seq_one_letter_code
_entity_poly.pdbx_strand_id
1 'polypeptide(L)'
;MKDLILGFKLLRYGYKLKTNVMMLTLFTAIGFVFELSSHGTNILGGFYFMLTGMFAYQMIIYMNASDYVQSSVMKRKLEVGMPVIVSTVVYLVLFTILVAEKYILIRMYPENTENYQDTLFMIIFILFGAMIFCGVCYKYFVASLIVFMLVIMTCMSTLNSWLYHHHISEVISLGIVKLAILGYAAILLGGVIEYLLSSLLYRDRKSTRLNSSHPS
;
A
#
# COMPACT_ATOMS: atom_id res chain seq x y z
N MET A 1 -6.44 -16.57 -13.45
CA MET A 1 -6.59 -17.41 -12.24
C MET A 1 -5.46 -18.41 -12.05
N LYS A 2 -5.12 -19.26 -13.03
CA LYS A 2 -4.02 -20.26 -12.88
C LYS A 2 -2.66 -19.63 -12.52
N ASP A 3 -2.33 -18.47 -13.10
CA ASP A 3 -1.06 -17.76 -12.88
C ASP A 3 -0.94 -17.20 -11.44
N LEU A 4 -2.06 -16.73 -10.88
CA LEU A 4 -2.13 -16.27 -9.48
C LEU A 4 -1.93 -17.44 -8.51
N ILE A 5 -2.59 -18.57 -8.76
CA ILE A 5 -2.42 -19.78 -7.94
C ILE A 5 -0.97 -20.27 -7.99
N LEU A 6 -0.34 -20.23 -9.17
CA LEU A 6 1.07 -20.58 -9.33
C LEU A 6 1.95 -19.60 -8.52
N GLY A 7 1.70 -18.30 -8.60
CA GLY A 7 2.42 -17.30 -7.82
C GLY A 7 2.32 -17.55 -6.32
N PHE A 8 1.11 -17.83 -5.80
CA PHE A 8 0.94 -18.18 -4.38
C PHE A 8 1.66 -19.46 -3.97
N LYS A 9 1.72 -20.48 -4.83
CA LYS A 9 2.51 -21.69 -4.57
C LYS A 9 4.00 -21.40 -4.53
N LEU A 10 4.48 -20.48 -5.37
CA LEU A 10 5.89 -20.08 -5.43
C LEU A 10 6.32 -19.25 -4.21
N LEU A 11 5.39 -18.59 -3.50
CA LEU A 11 5.69 -17.89 -2.24
C LEU A 11 6.44 -18.75 -1.23
N ARG A 12 6.16 -20.06 -1.23
CA ARG A 12 6.83 -21.03 -0.34
C ARG A 12 8.36 -21.05 -0.53
N TYR A 13 8.85 -20.66 -1.69
CA TYR A 13 10.28 -20.62 -2.02
C TYR A 13 10.90 -19.24 -1.84
N GLY A 14 10.14 -18.27 -1.34
CA GLY A 14 10.60 -16.90 -1.13
C GLY A 14 11.64 -16.82 -0.01
N TYR A 15 12.70 -16.06 -0.28
CA TYR A 15 13.71 -15.75 0.73
C TYR A 15 13.06 -15.01 1.92
N LYS A 16 13.39 -15.45 3.16
CA LYS A 16 12.84 -14.86 4.40
C LYS A 16 11.31 -14.85 4.50
N LEU A 17 10.61 -15.79 3.86
CA LEU A 17 9.15 -15.87 3.91
C LEU A 17 8.62 -15.81 5.35
N LYS A 18 9.18 -16.61 6.27
CA LYS A 18 8.76 -16.67 7.68
C LYS A 18 8.85 -15.30 8.36
N THR A 19 9.95 -14.57 8.16
CA THR A 19 10.15 -13.22 8.71
C THR A 19 9.16 -12.22 8.12
N ASN A 20 8.92 -12.27 6.80
CA ASN A 20 7.98 -11.36 6.14
C ASN A 20 6.53 -11.62 6.56
N VAL A 21 6.12 -12.87 6.69
CA VAL A 21 4.78 -13.23 7.21
C VAL A 21 4.65 -12.79 8.67
N MET A 22 5.67 -12.97 9.49
CA MET A 22 5.66 -12.51 10.88
C MET A 22 5.52 -10.98 10.95
N MET A 23 6.26 -10.22 10.14
CA MET A 23 6.16 -8.75 10.08
C MET A 23 4.79 -8.30 9.59
N LEU A 24 4.26 -8.93 8.54
CA LEU A 24 2.91 -8.65 8.03
C LEU A 24 1.86 -8.85 9.11
N THR A 25 1.90 -9.98 9.83
CA THR A 25 0.97 -10.28 10.92
C THR A 25 1.13 -9.30 12.08
N LEU A 26 2.38 -8.95 12.45
CA LEU A 26 2.68 -8.02 13.52
C LEU A 26 2.12 -6.63 13.23
N PHE A 27 2.39 -6.06 12.04
CA PHE A 27 1.89 -4.73 11.68
C PHE A 27 0.37 -4.69 11.53
N THR A 28 -0.24 -5.77 11.02
CA THR A 28 -1.70 -5.89 10.98
C THR A 28 -2.29 -5.89 12.40
N ALA A 29 -1.72 -6.67 13.32
CA ALA A 29 -2.16 -6.73 14.71
C ALA A 29 -1.99 -5.38 15.42
N ILE A 30 -0.84 -4.71 15.25
CA ILE A 30 -0.61 -3.37 15.80
C ILE A 30 -1.62 -2.37 15.23
N GLY A 31 -1.89 -2.41 13.93
CA GLY A 31 -2.90 -1.57 13.29
C GLY A 31 -4.28 -1.72 13.95
N PHE A 32 -4.74 -2.97 14.16
CA PHE A 32 -5.99 -3.22 14.86
C PHE A 32 -5.98 -2.72 16.31
N VAL A 33 -4.88 -2.93 17.04
CA VAL A 33 -4.75 -2.43 18.42
C VAL A 33 -4.87 -0.91 18.46
N PHE A 34 -4.24 -0.18 17.54
CA PHE A 34 -4.35 1.28 17.48
C PHE A 34 -5.75 1.76 17.09
N GLU A 35 -6.41 1.12 16.12
CA GLU A 35 -7.79 1.46 15.74
C GLU A 35 -8.74 1.25 16.93
N LEU A 36 -8.67 0.10 17.59
CA LEU A 36 -9.52 -0.19 18.74
C LEU A 36 -9.25 0.71 19.96
N SER A 37 -7.97 0.98 20.26
CA SER A 37 -7.59 1.80 21.43
C SER A 37 -7.92 3.28 21.26
N SER A 38 -7.88 3.79 20.02
CA SER A 38 -8.20 5.19 19.70
C SER A 38 -9.66 5.41 19.35
N HIS A 39 -10.51 4.36 19.42
CA HIS A 39 -11.87 4.42 18.89
C HIS A 39 -11.94 5.00 17.48
N GLY A 40 -10.96 4.68 16.64
CA GLY A 40 -10.91 5.10 15.24
C GLY A 40 -10.65 6.58 14.98
N THR A 41 -10.27 7.37 15.96
CA THR A 41 -9.98 8.81 15.79
C THR A 41 -8.53 9.10 15.42
N ASN A 42 -7.65 8.07 15.49
CA ASN A 42 -6.22 8.24 15.20
C ASN A 42 -5.86 7.61 13.85
N ILE A 43 -4.98 8.29 13.14
CA ILE A 43 -4.47 7.85 11.83
C ILE A 43 -3.46 6.70 11.92
N LEU A 44 -2.92 6.43 13.12
CA LEU A 44 -1.85 5.45 13.32
C LEU A 44 -2.26 4.03 12.91
N GLY A 45 -3.50 3.63 13.16
CA GLY A 45 -3.99 2.31 12.72
C GLY A 45 -3.94 2.16 11.20
N GLY A 46 -4.45 3.15 10.46
CA GLY A 46 -4.35 3.20 9.00
C GLY A 46 -2.91 3.21 8.49
N PHE A 47 -2.00 3.89 9.19
CA PHE A 47 -0.57 3.87 8.87
C PHE A 47 0.04 2.46 8.99
N TYR A 48 -0.27 1.72 10.05
CA TYR A 48 0.18 0.33 10.20
C TYR A 48 -0.43 -0.60 9.15
N PHE A 49 -1.68 -0.39 8.76
CA PHE A 49 -2.28 -1.13 7.64
C PHE A 49 -1.61 -0.83 6.30
N MET A 50 -1.18 0.42 6.08
CA MET A 50 -0.34 0.76 4.95
C MET A 50 0.97 -0.05 4.95
N LEU A 51 1.67 -0.12 6.08
CA LEU A 51 2.88 -0.93 6.20
C LEU A 51 2.61 -2.41 5.92
N THR A 52 1.47 -2.95 6.35
CA THR A 52 1.05 -4.33 6.04
C THR A 52 1.01 -4.57 4.52
N GLY A 53 0.42 -3.68 3.74
CA GLY A 53 0.38 -3.77 2.29
C GLY A 53 1.77 -3.69 1.64
N MET A 54 2.64 -2.80 2.15
CA MET A 54 4.03 -2.71 1.71
C MET A 54 4.83 -4.00 1.96
N PHE A 55 4.65 -4.64 3.12
CA PHE A 55 5.27 -5.93 3.42
C PHE A 55 4.72 -7.06 2.55
N ALA A 56 3.43 -7.05 2.23
CA ALA A 56 2.85 -7.98 1.28
C ALA A 56 3.50 -7.84 -0.11
N TYR A 57 3.68 -6.61 -0.59
CA TYR A 57 4.39 -6.31 -1.83
C TYR A 57 5.84 -6.82 -1.80
N GLN A 58 6.59 -6.53 -0.73
CA GLN A 58 7.98 -6.98 -0.58
C GLN A 58 8.11 -8.50 -0.55
N MET A 59 7.18 -9.19 0.10
CA MET A 59 7.16 -10.64 0.16
C MET A 59 7.13 -11.27 -1.25
N ILE A 60 6.37 -10.69 -2.16
CA ILE A 60 6.32 -11.12 -3.56
C ILE A 60 7.62 -10.80 -4.29
N ILE A 61 8.21 -9.62 -4.06
CA ILE A 61 9.50 -9.25 -4.68
C ILE A 61 10.62 -10.21 -4.23
N TYR A 62 10.65 -10.59 -2.96
CA TYR A 62 11.64 -11.55 -2.46
C TYR A 62 11.48 -12.96 -3.06
N MET A 63 10.23 -13.37 -3.33
CA MET A 63 9.96 -14.60 -4.07
C MET A 63 10.58 -14.54 -5.49
N ASN A 64 10.49 -13.38 -6.13
CA ASN A 64 10.98 -13.17 -7.49
C ASN A 64 12.52 -13.24 -7.60
N ALA A 65 13.24 -13.17 -6.47
CA ALA A 65 14.69 -13.40 -6.44
C ALA A 65 15.09 -14.88 -6.57
N SER A 66 14.13 -15.83 -6.49
CA SER A 66 14.41 -17.26 -6.64
C SER A 66 14.77 -17.62 -8.08
N ASP A 67 15.70 -18.59 -8.24
CA ASP A 67 16.15 -19.06 -9.57
C ASP A 67 15.00 -19.63 -10.40
N TYR A 68 14.00 -20.23 -9.75
CA TYR A 68 12.79 -20.74 -10.40
C TYR A 68 12.00 -19.66 -11.13
N VAL A 69 11.86 -18.50 -10.52
CA VAL A 69 11.16 -17.34 -11.14
C VAL A 69 12.04 -16.74 -12.22
N GLN A 70 13.35 -16.62 -11.96
CA GLN A 70 14.31 -16.02 -12.89
C GLN A 70 14.44 -16.79 -14.20
N SER A 71 14.32 -18.12 -14.18
CA SER A 71 14.36 -19.00 -15.36
C SER A 71 12.99 -19.17 -16.06
N SER A 72 11.91 -18.69 -15.44
CA SER A 72 10.56 -18.88 -15.97
C SER A 72 10.25 -17.95 -17.16
N VAL A 73 9.54 -18.51 -18.16
CA VAL A 73 8.95 -17.73 -19.27
C VAL A 73 7.96 -16.66 -18.75
N MET A 74 7.36 -16.90 -17.58
CA MET A 74 6.41 -15.99 -16.93
C MET A 74 7.07 -14.92 -16.03
N LYS A 75 8.40 -14.83 -16.04
CA LYS A 75 9.20 -13.94 -15.20
C LYS A 75 8.60 -12.53 -15.10
N ARG A 76 8.30 -11.86 -16.21
CA ARG A 76 7.76 -10.50 -16.21
C ARG A 76 6.41 -10.40 -15.51
N LYS A 77 5.52 -11.37 -15.71
CA LYS A 77 4.20 -11.39 -15.04
C LYS A 77 4.35 -11.57 -13.53
N LEU A 78 5.28 -12.41 -13.10
CA LEU A 78 5.55 -12.68 -11.70
C LEU A 78 6.28 -11.50 -11.03
N GLU A 79 7.23 -10.87 -11.70
CA GLU A 79 8.02 -9.78 -11.13
C GLU A 79 7.28 -8.43 -11.10
N VAL A 80 6.42 -8.15 -12.05
CA VAL A 80 5.72 -6.86 -12.17
C VAL A 80 4.24 -6.98 -11.82
N GLY A 81 3.54 -7.95 -12.41
CA GLY A 81 2.08 -8.05 -12.25
C GLY A 81 1.66 -8.60 -10.89
N MET A 82 2.35 -9.64 -10.42
CA MET A 82 1.97 -10.32 -9.18
C MET A 82 2.10 -9.43 -7.93
N PRO A 83 3.20 -8.68 -7.71
CA PRO A 83 3.31 -7.77 -6.58
C PRO A 83 2.18 -6.75 -6.53
N VAL A 84 1.86 -6.13 -7.67
CA VAL A 84 0.81 -5.12 -7.79
C VAL A 84 -0.58 -5.69 -7.49
N ILE A 85 -0.89 -6.88 -8.01
CA ILE A 85 -2.18 -7.52 -7.75
C ILE A 85 -2.33 -7.84 -6.25
N VAL A 86 -1.27 -8.36 -5.62
CA VAL A 86 -1.32 -8.73 -4.20
C VAL A 86 -1.41 -7.50 -3.32
N SER A 87 -0.60 -6.46 -3.55
CA SER A 87 -0.68 -5.20 -2.79
C SER A 87 -2.05 -4.56 -2.93
N THR A 88 -2.59 -4.47 -4.15
CA THR A 88 -3.92 -3.90 -4.42
C THR A 88 -5.01 -4.67 -3.69
N VAL A 89 -5.00 -6.01 -3.73
CA VAL A 89 -5.99 -6.84 -3.02
C VAL A 89 -5.88 -6.64 -1.51
N VAL A 90 -4.66 -6.63 -0.96
CA VAL A 90 -4.45 -6.39 0.48
C VAL A 90 -4.98 -5.02 0.88
N TYR A 91 -4.65 -3.97 0.14
CA TYR A 91 -5.17 -2.63 0.42
C TYR A 91 -6.69 -2.52 0.30
N LEU A 92 -7.30 -3.17 -0.69
CA LEU A 92 -8.77 -3.22 -0.81
C LEU A 92 -9.42 -3.89 0.40
N VAL A 93 -8.88 -5.01 0.87
CA VAL A 93 -9.40 -5.72 2.05
C VAL A 93 -9.25 -4.87 3.31
N LEU A 94 -8.06 -4.33 3.57
CA LEU A 94 -7.80 -3.51 4.76
C LEU A 94 -8.63 -2.22 4.74
N PHE A 95 -8.76 -1.57 3.59
CA PHE A 95 -9.58 -0.38 3.44
C PHE A 95 -11.06 -0.67 3.66
N THR A 96 -11.57 -1.82 3.17
CA THR A 96 -12.95 -2.25 3.42
C THR A 96 -13.21 -2.43 4.92
N ILE A 97 -12.26 -3.01 5.65
CA ILE A 97 -12.36 -3.16 7.11
C ILE A 97 -12.43 -1.78 7.79
N LEU A 98 -11.55 -0.84 7.39
CA LEU A 98 -11.55 0.53 7.94
C LEU A 98 -12.86 1.28 7.64
N VAL A 99 -13.38 1.18 6.42
CA VAL A 99 -14.66 1.81 6.05
C VAL A 99 -15.81 1.22 6.90
N ALA A 100 -15.85 -0.10 7.07
CA ALA A 100 -16.86 -0.76 7.89
C ALA A 100 -16.77 -0.32 9.35
N GLU A 101 -15.56 -0.23 9.91
CA GLU A 101 -15.32 0.27 11.25
C GLU A 101 -15.82 1.71 11.42
N LYS A 102 -15.37 2.63 10.55
CA LYS A 102 -15.80 4.04 10.62
C LYS A 102 -17.32 4.19 10.47
N TYR A 103 -17.94 3.38 9.60
CA TYR A 103 -19.39 3.36 9.45
C TYR A 103 -20.13 2.96 10.75
N ILE A 104 -19.60 1.95 11.45
CA ILE A 104 -20.16 1.53 12.75
C ILE A 104 -19.94 2.63 13.81
N LEU A 105 -18.74 3.21 13.88
CA LEU A 105 -18.39 4.23 14.86
C LEU A 105 -19.22 5.51 14.68
N ILE A 106 -19.49 5.94 13.46
CA ILE A 106 -20.37 7.08 13.18
C ILE A 106 -21.80 6.83 13.71
N ARG A 107 -22.28 5.59 13.64
CA ARG A 107 -23.60 5.25 14.21
C ARG A 107 -23.61 5.22 15.72
N MET A 108 -22.49 4.83 16.35
CA MET A 108 -22.38 4.75 17.82
C MET A 108 -22.07 6.11 18.46
N TYR A 109 -21.29 6.95 17.78
CA TYR A 109 -20.78 8.23 18.28
C TYR A 109 -20.94 9.32 17.20
N PRO A 110 -22.17 9.77 16.94
CA PRO A 110 -22.45 10.73 15.86
C PRO A 110 -21.78 12.10 16.07
N GLU A 111 -21.44 12.45 17.30
CA GLU A 111 -20.70 13.68 17.65
C GLU A 111 -19.28 13.73 17.09
N ASN A 112 -18.67 12.56 16.79
CA ASN A 112 -17.31 12.46 16.27
C ASN A 112 -17.27 12.21 14.76
N THR A 113 -18.39 12.39 14.05
CA THR A 113 -18.51 12.07 12.61
C THR A 113 -17.45 12.78 11.78
N GLU A 114 -17.17 14.05 12.04
CA GLU A 114 -16.15 14.83 11.32
C GLU A 114 -14.77 14.22 11.49
N ASN A 115 -14.38 13.88 12.72
CA ASN A 115 -13.08 13.28 13.00
C ASN A 115 -12.88 11.94 12.29
N TYR A 116 -13.94 11.11 12.19
CA TYR A 116 -13.87 9.84 11.48
C TYR A 116 -13.72 10.01 9.98
N GLN A 117 -14.41 11.01 9.41
CA GLN A 117 -14.31 11.33 7.99
C GLN A 117 -12.93 11.89 7.65
N ASP A 118 -12.40 12.79 8.47
CA ASP A 118 -11.05 13.35 8.33
C ASP A 118 -9.98 12.26 8.38
N THR A 119 -10.07 11.38 9.38
CA THR A 119 -9.16 10.27 9.53
C THR A 119 -9.20 9.35 8.31
N LEU A 120 -10.40 9.01 7.81
CA LEU A 120 -10.55 8.17 6.62
C LEU A 120 -9.97 8.85 5.38
N PHE A 121 -10.19 10.15 5.21
CA PHE A 121 -9.62 10.93 4.11
C PHE A 121 -8.08 10.93 4.13
N MET A 122 -7.49 11.15 5.30
CA MET A 122 -6.03 11.07 5.47
C MET A 122 -5.48 9.68 5.15
N ILE A 123 -6.17 8.63 5.57
CA ILE A 123 -5.79 7.24 5.26
C ILE A 123 -5.79 6.99 3.75
N ILE A 124 -6.78 7.52 3.01
CA ILE A 124 -6.82 7.41 1.54
C ILE A 124 -5.54 7.99 0.91
N PHE A 125 -5.11 9.16 1.37
CA PHE A 125 -3.86 9.77 0.89
C PHE A 125 -2.63 8.91 1.21
N ILE A 126 -2.55 8.37 2.42
CA ILE A 126 -1.45 7.48 2.83
C ILE A 126 -1.41 6.23 1.96
N LEU A 127 -2.55 5.57 1.76
CA LEU A 127 -2.63 4.36 0.94
C LEU A 127 -2.26 4.62 -0.51
N PHE A 128 -2.77 5.71 -1.09
CA PHE A 128 -2.41 6.10 -2.46
C PHE A 128 -0.91 6.38 -2.61
N GLY A 129 -0.33 7.15 -1.67
CA GLY A 129 1.11 7.42 -1.62
C GLY A 129 1.95 6.15 -1.45
N ALA A 130 1.49 5.19 -0.65
CA ALA A 130 2.15 3.90 -0.45
C ALA A 130 2.20 3.06 -1.73
N MET A 131 1.14 3.07 -2.54
CA MET A 131 1.11 2.34 -3.82
C MET A 131 2.07 2.95 -4.84
N ILE A 132 2.14 4.28 -4.93
CA ILE A 132 3.15 4.97 -5.76
C ILE A 132 4.56 4.60 -5.29
N PHE A 133 4.78 4.64 -3.97
CA PHE A 133 6.04 4.23 -3.37
C PHE A 133 6.42 2.79 -3.73
N CYS A 134 5.50 1.84 -3.62
CA CYS A 134 5.73 0.44 -4.00
C CYS A 134 6.23 0.31 -5.45
N GLY A 135 5.64 1.07 -6.36
CA GLY A 135 6.06 1.11 -7.76
C GLY A 135 7.52 1.58 -7.95
N VAL A 136 7.96 2.59 -7.20
CA VAL A 136 9.35 3.09 -7.22
C VAL A 136 10.30 2.17 -6.47
N CYS A 137 9.84 1.58 -5.38
CA CYS A 137 10.57 0.69 -4.48
C CYS A 137 11.15 -0.54 -5.18
N TYR A 138 10.57 -0.93 -6.30
CA TYR A 138 11.03 -2.05 -7.12
C TYR A 138 12.54 -2.01 -7.43
N LYS A 139 13.13 -0.82 -7.60
CA LYS A 139 14.56 -0.64 -7.94
C LYS A 139 15.38 -0.04 -6.78
N TYR A 140 14.83 0.89 -6.04
CA TYR A 140 15.55 1.73 -5.08
C TYR A 140 14.92 1.69 -3.69
N PHE A 141 14.90 0.50 -3.06
CA PHE A 141 14.17 0.28 -1.81
C PHE A 141 14.54 1.26 -0.68
N VAL A 142 15.83 1.37 -0.34
CA VAL A 142 16.25 2.19 0.81
C VAL A 142 16.04 3.68 0.55
N ALA A 143 16.42 4.15 -0.63
CA ALA A 143 16.27 5.56 -0.98
C ALA A 143 14.80 5.98 -1.05
N SER A 144 13.94 5.12 -1.66
CA SER A 144 12.51 5.40 -1.73
C SER A 144 11.84 5.36 -0.37
N LEU A 145 12.28 4.51 0.56
CA LEU A 145 11.75 4.49 1.93
C LEU A 145 12.01 5.82 2.65
N ILE A 146 13.23 6.36 2.55
CA ILE A 146 13.60 7.64 3.17
C ILE A 146 12.76 8.78 2.57
N VAL A 147 12.68 8.85 1.23
CA VAL A 147 11.90 9.89 0.54
C VAL A 147 10.42 9.78 0.91
N PHE A 148 9.88 8.57 0.95
CA PHE A 148 8.48 8.33 1.31
C PHE A 148 8.16 8.78 2.74
N MET A 149 9.02 8.45 3.71
CA MET A 149 8.84 8.88 5.10
C MET A 149 8.89 10.40 5.21
N LEU A 150 9.82 11.07 4.51
CA LEU A 150 9.88 12.53 4.48
C LEU A 150 8.63 13.13 3.83
N VAL A 151 8.18 12.61 2.70
CA VAL A 151 6.98 13.08 2.01
C VAL A 151 5.73 12.88 2.87
N ILE A 152 5.56 11.72 3.51
CA ILE A 152 4.41 11.50 4.40
C ILE A 152 4.44 12.45 5.59
N MET A 153 5.58 12.62 6.25
CA MET A 153 5.68 13.54 7.40
C MET A 153 5.34 14.98 7.01
N THR A 154 5.86 15.46 5.87
CA THR A 154 5.55 16.82 5.38
C THR A 154 4.10 16.94 4.93
N CYS A 155 3.57 15.98 4.16
CA CYS A 155 2.18 15.99 3.73
C CYS A 155 1.20 15.93 4.91
N MET A 156 1.47 15.09 5.91
CA MET A 156 0.63 15.00 7.11
C MET A 156 0.64 16.29 7.92
N SER A 157 1.81 16.90 8.08
CA SER A 157 1.93 18.18 8.78
C SER A 157 1.21 19.30 8.03
N THR A 158 1.39 19.40 6.71
CA THR A 158 0.76 20.45 5.89
C THR A 158 -0.74 20.22 5.72
N LEU A 159 -1.19 18.98 5.48
CA LEU A 159 -2.61 18.65 5.37
C LEU A 159 -3.35 18.90 6.69
N ASN A 160 -2.77 18.49 7.81
CA ASN A 160 -3.38 18.73 9.12
C ASN A 160 -3.50 20.23 9.41
N SER A 161 -2.46 21.02 9.12
CA SER A 161 -2.48 22.46 9.26
C SER A 161 -3.49 23.12 8.31
N TRP A 162 -3.59 22.64 7.08
CA TRP A 162 -4.50 23.18 6.07
C TRP A 162 -5.96 22.82 6.37
N LEU A 163 -6.24 21.58 6.80
CA LEU A 163 -7.54 21.13 7.31
C LEU A 163 -8.00 22.01 8.48
N TYR A 164 -7.11 22.33 9.41
CA TYR A 164 -7.41 23.13 10.58
C TYR A 164 -7.73 24.60 10.23
N HIS A 165 -7.06 25.18 9.22
CA HIS A 165 -7.20 26.60 8.88
C HIS A 165 -8.28 26.91 7.86
N HIS A 166 -8.70 25.97 7.00
CA HIS A 166 -9.55 26.27 5.85
C HIS A 166 -10.97 25.71 5.96
N HIS A 167 -11.41 25.21 7.14
CA HIS A 167 -12.74 24.64 7.31
C HIS A 167 -13.16 23.78 6.10
N ILE A 168 -12.39 22.72 5.80
CA ILE A 168 -12.74 21.76 4.74
C ILE A 168 -14.01 20.96 5.09
N SER A 169 -14.80 21.45 6.03
CA SER A 169 -16.15 20.95 6.30
C SER A 169 -16.98 20.76 5.01
N GLU A 170 -16.76 21.55 3.97
CA GLU A 170 -17.46 21.38 2.70
C GLU A 170 -17.01 20.15 1.89
N VAL A 171 -15.73 19.80 1.90
CA VAL A 171 -15.21 18.60 1.22
C VAL A 171 -15.45 17.35 2.08
N ILE A 172 -15.39 17.49 3.38
CA ILE A 172 -15.59 16.40 4.36
C ILE A 172 -17.09 16.13 4.58
N SER A 173 -17.97 17.09 4.35
CA SER A 173 -19.42 16.87 4.28
C SER A 173 -19.87 15.89 3.17
N LEU A 174 -18.92 15.32 2.42
CA LEU A 174 -19.18 14.30 1.41
C LEU A 174 -19.86 13.04 1.98
N GLY A 175 -19.76 12.81 3.28
CA GLY A 175 -20.27 11.61 3.93
C GLY A 175 -19.41 10.36 3.64
N ILE A 176 -19.50 9.38 4.53
CA ILE A 176 -18.65 8.19 4.50
C ILE A 176 -18.74 7.39 3.19
N VAL A 177 -19.91 7.40 2.53
CA VAL A 177 -20.13 6.65 1.28
C VAL A 177 -19.29 7.22 0.14
N LYS A 178 -19.27 8.56 -0.01
CA LYS A 178 -18.48 9.19 -1.07
C LYS A 178 -16.99 9.07 -0.78
N LEU A 179 -16.57 9.16 0.49
CA LEU A 179 -15.19 8.89 0.90
C LEU A 179 -14.77 7.44 0.62
N ALA A 180 -15.65 6.48 0.87
CA ALA A 180 -15.39 5.08 0.53
C ALA A 180 -15.19 4.90 -0.99
N ILE A 181 -16.06 5.48 -1.82
CA ILE A 181 -15.93 5.45 -3.29
C ILE A 181 -14.61 6.08 -3.72
N LEU A 182 -14.26 7.25 -3.17
CA LEU A 182 -12.99 7.93 -3.43
C LEU A 182 -11.80 7.04 -3.07
N GLY A 183 -11.84 6.37 -1.91
CA GLY A 183 -10.77 5.49 -1.47
C GLY A 183 -10.60 4.25 -2.35
N TYR A 184 -11.70 3.61 -2.74
CA TYR A 184 -11.63 2.49 -3.70
C TYR A 184 -11.07 2.94 -5.06
N ALA A 185 -11.51 4.11 -5.56
CA ALA A 185 -10.98 4.68 -6.79
C ALA A 185 -9.47 4.99 -6.66
N ALA A 186 -9.05 5.59 -5.55
CA ALA A 186 -7.65 5.89 -5.27
C ALA A 186 -6.78 4.61 -5.23
N ILE A 187 -7.25 3.53 -4.59
CA ILE A 187 -6.52 2.26 -4.53
C ILE A 187 -6.41 1.65 -5.94
N LEU A 188 -7.48 1.64 -6.72
CA LEU A 188 -7.44 1.10 -8.08
C LEU A 188 -6.52 1.92 -9.00
N LEU A 189 -6.59 3.24 -8.95
CA LEU A 189 -5.70 4.14 -9.68
C LEU A 189 -4.25 3.99 -9.22
N GLY A 190 -4.03 3.89 -7.90
CA GLY A 190 -2.73 3.60 -7.30
C GLY A 190 -2.12 2.32 -7.84
N GLY A 191 -2.93 1.24 -7.94
CA GLY A 191 -2.49 -0.04 -8.53
C GLY A 191 -2.08 0.07 -10.00
N VAL A 192 -2.81 0.87 -10.79
CA VAL A 192 -2.42 1.14 -12.18
C VAL A 192 -1.09 1.90 -12.24
N ILE A 193 -0.91 2.94 -11.43
CA ILE A 193 0.33 3.72 -11.36
C ILE A 193 1.49 2.83 -10.87
N GLU A 194 1.29 2.03 -9.84
CA GLU A 194 2.26 1.05 -9.32
C GLU A 194 2.72 0.09 -10.43
N TYR A 195 1.77 -0.44 -11.21
CA TYR A 195 2.07 -1.32 -12.34
C TYR A 195 2.89 -0.61 -13.43
N LEU A 196 2.52 0.61 -13.79
CA LEU A 196 3.23 1.40 -14.81
C LEU A 196 4.67 1.70 -14.36
N LEU A 197 4.85 2.15 -13.12
CA LEU A 197 6.17 2.45 -12.56
C LEU A 197 7.04 1.20 -12.48
N SER A 198 6.52 0.11 -11.94
CA SER A 198 7.24 -1.16 -11.87
C SER A 198 7.62 -1.69 -13.26
N SER A 199 6.72 -1.55 -14.25
CA SER A 199 6.96 -1.96 -15.64
C SER A 199 8.06 -1.11 -16.31
N LEU A 200 8.08 0.20 -16.09
CA LEU A 200 9.11 1.10 -16.59
C LEU A 200 10.48 0.79 -15.98
N LEU A 201 10.53 0.60 -14.67
CA LEU A 201 11.77 0.27 -13.96
C LEU A 201 12.30 -1.13 -14.33
N TYR A 202 11.42 -2.06 -14.63
CA TYR A 202 11.79 -3.39 -15.12
C TYR A 202 12.51 -3.31 -16.48
N ARG A 203 12.04 -2.47 -17.39
CA ARG A 203 12.68 -2.27 -18.70
C ARG A 203 14.10 -1.71 -18.58
N ASP A 204 14.29 -0.73 -17.71
CA ASP A 204 15.60 -0.13 -17.40
C ASP A 204 16.60 -1.16 -16.86
N ARG A 205 16.16 -2.03 -15.94
CA ARG A 205 17.02 -3.05 -15.35
C ARG A 205 17.54 -4.05 -16.39
N LYS A 206 16.73 -4.34 -17.40
CA LYS A 206 17.12 -5.23 -18.50
C LYS A 206 18.14 -4.58 -19.44
N SER A 207 17.98 -3.30 -19.75
CA SER A 207 18.91 -2.53 -20.59
C SER A 207 20.29 -2.37 -19.94
N THR A 208 20.33 -2.12 -18.63
CA THR A 208 21.57 -1.98 -17.85
C THR A 208 22.37 -3.29 -17.80
N ARG A 209 21.70 -4.45 -17.70
CA ARG A 209 22.39 -5.74 -17.74
C ARG A 209 22.95 -6.09 -19.10
N LEU A 210 22.28 -5.73 -20.19
CA LEU A 210 22.78 -5.94 -21.55
C LEU A 210 24.01 -5.07 -21.85
N ASN A 211 24.05 -3.84 -21.34
CA ASN A 211 25.21 -2.96 -21.50
C ASN A 211 26.42 -3.38 -20.65
N SER A 212 26.21 -4.08 -19.53
CA SER A 212 27.31 -4.59 -18.71
C SER A 212 27.90 -5.94 -19.20
N SER A 213 27.25 -6.61 -20.14
CA SER A 213 27.71 -7.86 -20.72
C SER A 213 28.53 -7.71 -22.01
N HIS A 214 28.81 -6.49 -22.44
CA HIS A 214 29.81 -6.19 -23.48
C HIS A 214 31.07 -5.60 -22.81
N PRO A 215 32.06 -6.40 -22.42
CA PRO A 215 33.40 -5.90 -22.12
C PRO A 215 34.02 -5.45 -23.43
N SER A 216 34.33 -4.17 -23.52
CA SER A 216 35.24 -3.60 -24.53
C SER A 216 36.65 -4.13 -24.37
#